data_47d2c13351e6ec9282d7da2d47c6545c
#
_entry.id   47d2c13351e6ec9282d7da2d47c6545c
#
_cell.length_a   1.000
_cell.length_b   1.000
_cell.length_c   1.000
_cell.angle_alpha   90.00
_cell.angle_beta   90.00
_cell.angle_gamma   90.00
#
_symmetry.space_group_name_H-M   'P 1'
#
loop_
_entity.id
_entity.type
_entity.pdbx_description
1 polymer ?
#
loop_
_entity_poly.entity_id
_entity_poly.type
_entity_poly.pdbx_seq_one_letter_code
_entity_poly.pdbx_strand_id
1 'polypeptide(L)'
;MLVKNRMTTPALTVTPEASFQDALKLMRDHKFRRIPVVDHDGKLVGIVSERDLLHASPSPATSLSVWEVNYLLWKLKVGDIMTHHVITISPEAPIEDAANLMVTRKIGGLPVVNNAHEVIGVITETDIFKAFAELMGGGEKGLRLTLQVPSGSGTLARLSQAIYEAGGLIVSVGSLDKESDNQRELIVKVRGVGKDKIVGVLEALGDHVIDAREV
;
A
#
# COMPACT_ATOMS: atom_id res chain seq x y z
N MET A 1 1.12 11.56 4.73
CA MET A 1 -0.26 10.96 4.78
C MET A 1 -0.27 9.94 5.90
N LEU A 2 -1.38 9.84 6.68
CA LEU A 2 -1.45 8.91 7.80
C LEU A 2 -2.22 7.64 7.41
N VAL A 3 -1.96 6.54 8.12
CA VAL A 3 -2.63 5.24 7.94
C VAL A 3 -4.15 5.38 8.00
N LYS A 4 -4.69 6.13 8.98
CA LYS A 4 -6.14 6.39 9.12
C LYS A 4 -6.80 7.01 7.90
N ASN A 5 -6.04 7.70 7.05
CA ASN A 5 -6.56 8.35 5.85
C ASN A 5 -6.76 7.37 4.68
N ARG A 6 -6.19 6.15 4.80
CA ARG A 6 -6.12 5.16 3.70
C ARG A 6 -6.55 3.77 4.08
N MET A 7 -6.61 3.45 5.38
CA MET A 7 -7.09 2.15 5.85
C MET A 7 -8.56 1.92 5.48
N THR A 8 -8.92 0.67 5.29
CA THR A 8 -10.33 0.24 5.25
C THR A 8 -10.90 0.24 6.67
N THR A 9 -11.98 0.98 6.90
CA THR A 9 -12.66 1.09 8.19
C THR A 9 -14.18 1.13 7.98
N PRO A 10 -15.02 0.49 8.83
CA PRO A 10 -14.59 -0.42 9.90
C PRO A 10 -13.90 -1.67 9.39
N ALA A 11 -13.05 -2.29 10.20
CA ALA A 11 -12.46 -3.56 9.87
C ALA A 11 -13.51 -4.67 9.90
N LEU A 12 -13.46 -5.56 8.91
CA LEU A 12 -14.18 -6.81 8.98
C LEU A 12 -13.36 -7.78 9.84
N THR A 13 -13.94 -8.31 10.89
CA THR A 13 -13.28 -9.20 11.86
C THR A 13 -14.06 -10.49 12.04
N VAL A 14 -13.42 -11.51 12.59
CA VAL A 14 -14.05 -12.76 13.05
C VAL A 14 -13.59 -13.07 14.47
N THR A 15 -14.29 -13.96 15.16
CA THR A 15 -13.83 -14.49 16.45
C THR A 15 -13.07 -15.82 16.28
N PRO A 16 -12.29 -16.25 17.29
CA PRO A 16 -11.61 -17.55 17.26
C PRO A 16 -12.55 -18.75 17.04
N GLU A 17 -13.81 -18.63 17.49
CA GLU A 17 -14.85 -19.66 17.40
C GLU A 17 -15.49 -19.75 16.01
N ALA A 18 -15.28 -18.76 15.16
CA ALA A 18 -15.78 -18.76 13.78
C ALA A 18 -15.32 -20.00 13.02
N SER A 19 -16.16 -20.55 12.16
CA SER A 19 -15.79 -21.72 11.38
C SER A 19 -14.83 -21.36 10.24
N PHE A 20 -14.01 -22.33 9.83
CA PHE A 20 -13.20 -22.26 8.63
C PHE A 20 -14.02 -21.80 7.40
N GLN A 21 -15.21 -22.36 7.23
CA GLN A 21 -16.07 -22.09 6.08
C GLN A 21 -16.61 -20.68 6.10
N ASP A 22 -16.98 -20.15 7.27
CA ASP A 22 -17.46 -18.77 7.40
C ASP A 22 -16.34 -17.78 7.09
N ALA A 23 -15.14 -18.00 7.60
CA ALA A 23 -13.98 -17.16 7.29
C ALA A 23 -13.65 -17.16 5.79
N LEU A 24 -13.66 -18.34 5.15
CA LEU A 24 -13.43 -18.47 3.71
C LEU A 24 -14.50 -17.77 2.88
N LYS A 25 -15.78 -17.95 3.25
CA LYS A 25 -16.90 -17.27 2.60
C LYS A 25 -16.77 -15.76 2.74
N LEU A 26 -16.48 -15.27 3.94
CA LEU A 26 -16.28 -13.85 4.21
C LEU A 26 -15.15 -13.23 3.37
N MET A 27 -14.02 -13.94 3.24
CA MET A 27 -12.91 -13.51 2.38
C MET A 27 -13.32 -13.42 0.90
N ARG A 28 -14.08 -14.39 0.40
CA ARG A 28 -14.56 -14.42 -0.99
C ARG A 28 -15.57 -13.32 -1.30
N ASP A 29 -16.58 -13.19 -0.43
CA ASP A 29 -17.65 -12.23 -0.62
C ASP A 29 -17.14 -10.77 -0.64
N HIS A 30 -16.15 -10.46 0.20
CA HIS A 30 -15.54 -9.14 0.31
C HIS A 30 -14.23 -8.99 -0.46
N LYS A 31 -13.74 -10.03 -1.13
CA LYS A 31 -12.46 -10.07 -1.85
C LYS A 31 -11.26 -9.71 -0.96
N PHE A 32 -11.31 -10.12 0.30
CA PHE A 32 -10.23 -9.95 1.26
C PHE A 32 -9.37 -11.21 1.33
N ARG A 33 -8.07 -11.03 1.50
CA ARG A 33 -7.11 -12.13 1.62
C ARG A 33 -6.68 -12.40 3.06
N ARG A 34 -7.18 -11.60 4.01
CA ARG A 34 -6.92 -11.75 5.44
C ARG A 34 -7.97 -11.05 6.27
N ILE A 35 -8.23 -11.57 7.47
CA ILE A 35 -9.22 -11.05 8.40
C ILE A 35 -8.59 -11.05 9.79
N PRO A 36 -8.58 -9.91 10.51
CA PRO A 36 -8.21 -9.88 11.92
C PRO A 36 -9.17 -10.71 12.75
N VAL A 37 -8.62 -11.42 13.73
CA VAL A 37 -9.38 -12.20 14.70
C VAL A 37 -9.40 -11.44 16.01
N VAL A 38 -10.59 -11.20 16.54
CA VAL A 38 -10.80 -10.41 17.75
C VAL A 38 -11.54 -11.21 18.81
N ASP A 39 -11.31 -10.89 20.06
CA ASP A 39 -12.11 -11.39 21.18
C ASP A 39 -13.47 -10.69 21.28
N HIS A 40 -14.23 -11.01 22.32
CA HIS A 40 -15.56 -10.44 22.57
C HIS A 40 -15.53 -8.93 22.88
N ASP A 41 -14.37 -8.41 23.28
CA ASP A 41 -14.15 -6.98 23.56
C ASP A 41 -13.62 -6.23 22.32
N GLY A 42 -13.48 -6.90 21.17
CA GLY A 42 -12.96 -6.32 19.93
C GLY A 42 -11.45 -6.17 19.90
N LYS A 43 -10.72 -6.74 20.88
CA LYS A 43 -9.26 -6.71 20.91
C LYS A 43 -8.66 -7.78 20.00
N LEU A 44 -7.59 -7.42 19.35
CA LEU A 44 -6.88 -8.30 18.42
C LEU A 44 -6.24 -9.48 19.17
N VAL A 45 -6.62 -10.70 18.78
CA VAL A 45 -6.06 -11.95 19.31
C VAL A 45 -5.35 -12.79 18.25
N GLY A 46 -5.56 -12.48 16.97
CA GLY A 46 -4.93 -13.19 15.86
C GLY A 46 -5.22 -12.57 14.50
N ILE A 47 -4.70 -13.21 13.47
CA ILE A 47 -5.04 -12.92 12.07
C ILE A 47 -5.11 -14.22 11.30
N VAL A 48 -6.09 -14.36 10.43
CA VAL A 48 -6.21 -15.49 9.49
C VAL A 48 -6.12 -14.98 8.06
N SER A 49 -5.36 -15.67 7.22
CA SER A 49 -5.24 -15.36 5.80
C SER A 49 -5.81 -16.48 4.93
N GLU A 50 -6.09 -16.16 3.67
CA GLU A 50 -6.49 -17.15 2.65
C GLU A 50 -5.44 -18.28 2.54
N ARG A 51 -4.15 -17.94 2.70
CA ARG A 51 -3.06 -18.93 2.69
C ARG A 51 -3.15 -19.89 3.87
N ASP A 52 -3.47 -19.40 5.07
CA ASP A 52 -3.64 -20.24 6.27
C ASP A 52 -4.82 -21.20 6.06
N LEU A 53 -5.92 -20.72 5.49
CA LEU A 53 -7.08 -21.54 5.14
C LEU A 53 -6.73 -22.61 4.09
N LEU A 54 -5.95 -22.26 3.05
CA LEU A 54 -5.52 -23.20 2.03
C LEU A 54 -4.57 -24.27 2.61
N HIS A 55 -3.66 -23.90 3.50
CA HIS A 55 -2.75 -24.85 4.16
C HIS A 55 -3.46 -25.80 5.13
N ALA A 56 -4.52 -25.33 5.79
CA ALA A 56 -5.35 -26.17 6.66
C ALA A 56 -6.27 -27.11 5.88
N SER A 57 -6.46 -26.88 4.57
CA SER A 57 -7.27 -27.75 3.71
C SER A 57 -6.52 -29.02 3.35
N PRO A 58 -7.19 -30.20 3.36
CA PRO A 58 -6.57 -31.44 2.94
C PRO A 58 -6.03 -31.37 1.50
N SER A 59 -4.88 -31.99 1.26
CA SER A 59 -4.30 -32.10 -0.08
C SER A 59 -5.25 -32.83 -1.03
N PRO A 60 -5.31 -32.49 -2.33
CA PRO A 60 -6.02 -33.26 -3.35
C PRO A 60 -5.58 -34.74 -3.43
N ALA A 61 -4.38 -35.07 -2.91
CA ALA A 61 -3.85 -36.42 -2.85
C ALA A 61 -4.27 -37.20 -1.57
N THR A 62 -5.19 -36.67 -0.76
CA THR A 62 -5.67 -37.36 0.45
C THR A 62 -6.44 -38.63 0.09
N SER A 63 -6.33 -39.65 0.94
CA SER A 63 -7.15 -40.87 0.86
C SER A 63 -8.54 -40.72 1.51
N LEU A 64 -8.81 -39.55 2.10
CA LEU A 64 -10.10 -39.27 2.75
C LEU A 64 -11.20 -39.10 1.69
N SER A 65 -12.38 -39.60 1.98
CA SER A 65 -13.58 -39.33 1.20
C SER A 65 -13.98 -37.85 1.30
N VAL A 66 -14.74 -37.37 0.30
CA VAL A 66 -15.27 -36.00 0.29
C VAL A 66 -16.06 -35.67 1.57
N TRP A 67 -16.78 -36.65 2.09
CA TRP A 67 -17.57 -36.50 3.34
C TRP A 67 -16.69 -36.32 4.57
N GLU A 68 -15.60 -37.08 4.68
CA GLU A 68 -14.64 -36.96 5.78
C GLU A 68 -13.91 -35.62 5.73
N VAL A 69 -13.49 -35.20 4.54
CA VAL A 69 -12.87 -33.88 4.33
C VAL A 69 -13.82 -32.76 4.77
N ASN A 70 -15.07 -32.76 4.30
CA ASN A 70 -16.04 -31.76 4.66
C ASN A 70 -16.35 -31.75 6.18
N TYR A 71 -16.42 -32.92 6.80
CA TYR A 71 -16.63 -33.04 8.22
C TYR A 71 -15.47 -32.45 9.04
N LEU A 72 -14.22 -32.71 8.64
CA LEU A 72 -13.04 -32.16 9.29
C LEU A 72 -12.98 -30.62 9.12
N LEU A 73 -13.21 -30.11 7.91
CA LEU A 73 -13.25 -28.67 7.66
C LEU A 73 -14.38 -27.97 8.42
N TRP A 74 -15.51 -28.65 8.61
CA TRP A 74 -16.62 -28.10 9.40
C TRP A 74 -16.28 -27.93 10.88
N LYS A 75 -15.47 -28.85 11.43
CA LYS A 75 -15.01 -28.80 12.83
C LYS A 75 -13.91 -27.75 13.05
N LEU A 76 -13.15 -27.40 12.02
CA LEU A 76 -11.99 -26.52 12.14
C LEU A 76 -12.45 -25.10 12.46
N LYS A 77 -11.89 -24.52 13.51
CA LYS A 77 -12.12 -23.15 13.95
C LYS A 77 -10.99 -22.23 13.48
N VAL A 78 -11.31 -20.94 13.34
CA VAL A 78 -10.31 -19.92 13.01
C VAL A 78 -9.20 -19.89 14.05
N GLY A 79 -9.53 -20.04 15.34
CA GLY A 79 -8.56 -20.10 16.43
C GLY A 79 -7.51 -21.21 16.31
N ASP A 80 -7.85 -22.32 15.62
CA ASP A 80 -6.94 -23.46 15.44
C ASP A 80 -5.85 -23.19 14.39
N ILE A 81 -6.08 -22.20 13.50
CA ILE A 81 -5.24 -21.93 12.31
C ILE A 81 -4.72 -20.51 12.23
N MET A 82 -5.22 -19.58 13.06
CA MET A 82 -4.79 -18.18 13.04
C MET A 82 -3.34 -18.03 13.49
N THR A 83 -2.71 -16.97 12.99
CA THR A 83 -1.43 -16.49 13.52
C THR A 83 -1.69 -15.63 14.75
N HIS A 84 -1.12 -16.00 15.91
CA HIS A 84 -1.32 -15.29 17.19
C HIS A 84 -0.46 -14.03 17.33
N HIS A 85 0.80 -14.07 16.85
CA HIS A 85 1.72 -12.93 16.94
C HIS A 85 1.52 -12.00 15.75
N VAL A 86 0.56 -11.09 15.89
CA VAL A 86 0.16 -10.18 14.81
C VAL A 86 0.94 -8.88 14.89
N ILE A 87 1.52 -8.48 13.77
CA ILE A 87 2.14 -7.17 13.60
C ILE A 87 1.03 -6.18 13.28
N THR A 88 0.94 -5.12 14.06
CA THR A 88 -0.08 -4.07 13.97
C THR A 88 0.54 -2.71 13.70
N ILE A 89 -0.30 -1.73 13.38
CA ILE A 89 0.13 -0.36 13.21
C ILE A 89 -0.88 0.60 13.84
N SER A 90 -0.39 1.77 14.28
CA SER A 90 -1.24 2.85 14.79
C SER A 90 -1.95 3.59 13.64
N PRO A 91 -3.18 4.08 13.82
CA PRO A 91 -3.86 4.93 12.83
C PRO A 91 -3.13 6.25 12.59
N GLU A 92 -2.35 6.72 13.56
CA GLU A 92 -1.56 7.97 13.46
C GLU A 92 -0.18 7.78 12.84
N ALA A 93 0.20 6.54 12.50
CA ALA A 93 1.48 6.28 11.84
C ALA A 93 1.49 6.84 10.40
N PRO A 94 2.65 7.31 9.91
CA PRO A 94 2.84 7.62 8.51
C PRO A 94 2.61 6.39 7.62
N ILE A 95 2.08 6.60 6.40
CA ILE A 95 1.79 5.49 5.48
C ILE A 95 3.06 4.79 4.99
N GLU A 96 4.17 5.51 4.91
CA GLU A 96 5.49 4.99 4.58
C GLU A 96 6.03 4.02 5.63
N ASP A 97 5.67 4.20 6.91
CA ASP A 97 6.01 3.25 7.97
C ASP A 97 5.24 1.93 7.79
N ALA A 98 3.96 2.01 7.40
CA ALA A 98 3.19 0.82 7.03
C ALA A 98 3.83 0.08 5.85
N ALA A 99 4.25 0.80 4.81
CA ALA A 99 4.92 0.24 3.64
C ALA A 99 6.23 -0.45 4.04
N ASN A 100 7.09 0.22 4.81
CA ASN A 100 8.36 -0.32 5.29
C ASN A 100 8.17 -1.58 6.14
N LEU A 101 7.16 -1.58 7.01
CA LEU A 101 6.83 -2.72 7.85
C LEU A 101 6.36 -3.92 7.02
N MET A 102 5.51 -3.68 6.00
CA MET A 102 5.06 -4.73 5.07
C MET A 102 6.23 -5.35 4.30
N VAL A 103 7.12 -4.53 3.76
CA VAL A 103 8.31 -4.99 3.01
C VAL A 103 9.26 -5.77 3.91
N THR A 104 9.60 -5.22 5.09
CA THR A 104 10.60 -5.82 6.00
C THR A 104 10.12 -7.14 6.58
N ARG A 105 8.83 -7.23 6.90
CA ARG A 105 8.20 -8.42 7.48
C ARG A 105 7.59 -9.37 6.45
N LYS A 106 7.63 -9.00 5.15
CA LYS A 106 7.06 -9.77 4.02
C LYS A 106 5.57 -10.10 4.25
N ILE A 107 4.82 -9.12 4.69
CA ILE A 107 3.38 -9.22 4.97
C ILE A 107 2.61 -8.20 4.12
N GLY A 108 1.52 -8.59 3.50
CA GLY A 108 0.77 -7.74 2.56
C GLY A 108 -0.39 -6.97 3.21
N GLY A 109 -0.35 -6.73 4.54
CA GLY A 109 -1.33 -5.89 5.25
C GLY A 109 -1.25 -6.03 6.74
N LEU A 110 -1.71 -4.99 7.42
CA LEU A 110 -1.60 -4.80 8.86
C LEU A 110 -2.97 -4.45 9.45
N PRO A 111 -3.40 -5.11 10.54
CA PRO A 111 -4.48 -4.59 11.36
C PRO A 111 -4.06 -3.24 11.95
N VAL A 112 -4.98 -2.28 11.92
CA VAL A 112 -4.82 -0.97 12.54
C VAL A 112 -5.54 -1.01 13.88
N VAL A 113 -4.79 -0.75 14.96
CA VAL A 113 -5.32 -0.83 16.32
C VAL A 113 -5.24 0.53 17.00
N ASN A 114 -6.23 0.79 17.86
CA ASN A 114 -6.22 1.96 18.74
C ASN A 114 -5.39 1.70 20.02
N ASN A 115 -5.34 2.69 20.92
CA ASN A 115 -4.61 2.59 22.19
C ASN A 115 -5.18 1.53 23.14
N ALA A 116 -6.43 1.11 22.97
CA ALA A 116 -7.05 0.03 23.74
C ALA A 116 -6.79 -1.35 23.11
N HIS A 117 -5.98 -1.42 22.03
CA HIS A 117 -5.69 -2.62 21.24
C HIS A 117 -6.90 -3.20 20.52
N GLU A 118 -7.93 -2.38 20.30
CA GLU A 118 -9.09 -2.74 19.49
C GLU A 118 -8.80 -2.53 18.00
N VAL A 119 -9.30 -3.44 17.17
CA VAL A 119 -9.13 -3.37 15.71
C VAL A 119 -10.11 -2.36 15.13
N ILE A 120 -9.59 -1.25 14.61
CA ILE A 120 -10.39 -0.18 14.02
C ILE A 120 -10.35 -0.13 12.49
N GLY A 121 -9.39 -0.81 11.88
CA GLY A 121 -9.22 -0.85 10.43
C GLY A 121 -8.18 -1.89 10.00
N VAL A 122 -7.99 -1.98 8.68
CA VAL A 122 -6.92 -2.77 8.05
C VAL A 122 -6.31 -1.92 6.94
N ILE A 123 -4.98 -1.87 6.87
CA ILE A 123 -4.25 -1.28 5.74
C ILE A 123 -3.50 -2.37 4.99
N THR A 124 -3.53 -2.31 3.66
CA THR A 124 -2.95 -3.33 2.77
C THR A 124 -1.97 -2.72 1.76
N GLU A 125 -1.16 -3.57 1.12
CA GLU A 125 -0.31 -3.17 -0.02
C GLU A 125 -1.10 -2.44 -1.10
N THR A 126 -2.33 -2.87 -1.37
CA THR A 126 -3.21 -2.21 -2.35
C THR A 126 -3.51 -0.77 -1.96
N ASP A 127 -3.70 -0.48 -0.68
CA ASP A 127 -3.96 0.88 -0.19
C ASP A 127 -2.71 1.75 -0.30
N ILE A 128 -1.53 1.16 -0.04
CA ILE A 128 -0.23 1.82 -0.26
C ILE A 128 -0.03 2.16 -1.74
N PHE A 129 -0.29 1.20 -2.66
CA PHE A 129 -0.14 1.45 -4.09
C PHE A 129 -1.13 2.49 -4.62
N LYS A 130 -2.37 2.50 -4.13
CA LYS A 130 -3.33 3.56 -4.47
C LYS A 130 -2.84 4.93 -4.01
N ALA A 131 -2.37 5.02 -2.77
CA ALA A 131 -1.83 6.27 -2.23
C ALA A 131 -0.59 6.74 -3.02
N PHE A 132 0.31 5.83 -3.38
CA PHE A 132 1.46 6.13 -4.23
C PHE A 132 1.03 6.65 -5.61
N ALA A 133 0.10 5.96 -6.27
CA ALA A 133 -0.40 6.38 -7.58
C ALA A 133 -1.02 7.78 -7.52
N GLU A 134 -1.81 8.08 -6.50
CA GLU A 134 -2.39 9.42 -6.29
C GLU A 134 -1.31 10.49 -6.04
N LEU A 135 -0.34 10.21 -5.17
CA LEU A 135 0.78 11.12 -4.88
C LEU A 135 1.59 11.46 -6.13
N MET A 136 1.74 10.48 -7.03
CA MET A 136 2.44 10.67 -8.31
C MET A 136 1.54 11.25 -9.41
N GLY A 137 0.33 11.71 -9.06
CA GLY A 137 -0.62 12.27 -10.02
C GLY A 137 -1.21 11.23 -10.98
N GLY A 138 -1.29 9.98 -10.55
CA GLY A 138 -1.91 8.89 -11.33
C GLY A 138 -3.37 9.22 -11.63
N GLY A 139 -3.77 9.08 -12.91
CA GLY A 139 -5.11 9.45 -13.40
C GLY A 139 -5.27 10.91 -13.83
N GLU A 140 -4.37 11.80 -13.49
CA GLU A 140 -4.32 13.18 -13.97
C GLU A 140 -3.62 13.22 -15.34
N LYS A 141 -4.20 13.92 -16.33
CA LYS A 141 -3.52 14.17 -17.60
C LYS A 141 -2.42 15.22 -17.43
N GLY A 142 -1.31 15.04 -18.12
CA GLY A 142 -0.22 16.01 -18.10
C GLY A 142 1.07 15.48 -18.73
N LEU A 143 2.10 16.30 -18.69
CA LEU A 143 3.44 15.93 -19.14
C LEU A 143 4.23 15.41 -17.94
N ARG A 144 4.71 14.17 -18.02
CA ARG A 144 5.60 13.56 -17.03
C ARG A 144 7.04 13.74 -17.47
N LEU A 145 7.82 14.37 -16.61
CA LEU A 145 9.24 14.63 -16.80
C LEU A 145 10.06 13.76 -15.83
N THR A 146 11.16 13.21 -16.31
CA THR A 146 12.21 12.63 -15.49
C THR A 146 13.47 13.45 -15.70
N LEU A 147 13.97 14.04 -14.63
CA LEU A 147 15.06 15.02 -14.66
C LEU A 147 16.22 14.51 -13.82
N GLN A 148 17.43 14.71 -14.30
CA GLN A 148 18.63 14.59 -13.50
C GLN A 148 19.09 15.99 -13.13
N VAL A 149 19.14 16.29 -11.85
CA VAL A 149 19.43 17.64 -11.33
C VAL A 149 20.55 17.59 -10.29
N PRO A 150 21.31 18.66 -10.07
CA PRO A 150 22.28 18.72 -8.99
C PRO A 150 21.63 18.53 -7.62
N SER A 151 22.25 17.73 -6.74
CA SER A 151 21.84 17.62 -5.34
C SER A 151 22.29 18.88 -4.61
N GLY A 152 21.34 19.74 -4.25
CA GLY A 152 21.69 20.98 -3.55
C GLY A 152 20.46 21.71 -3.02
N SER A 153 20.70 22.64 -2.11
CA SER A 153 19.66 23.53 -1.61
C SER A 153 19.18 24.43 -2.76
N GLY A 154 17.85 24.66 -2.82
CA GLY A 154 17.24 25.55 -3.83
C GLY A 154 16.91 24.89 -5.17
N THR A 155 17.29 23.62 -5.43
CA THR A 155 16.96 22.94 -6.69
C THR A 155 15.46 22.92 -6.98
N LEU A 156 14.64 22.52 -6.01
CA LEU A 156 13.18 22.54 -6.16
C LEU A 156 12.61 23.94 -6.31
N ALA A 157 13.16 24.94 -5.62
CA ALA A 157 12.72 26.33 -5.73
C ALA A 157 12.95 26.86 -7.15
N ARG A 158 14.17 26.66 -7.68
CA ARG A 158 14.55 27.03 -9.05
C ARG A 158 13.67 26.34 -10.10
N LEU A 159 13.47 25.02 -9.93
CA LEU A 159 12.64 24.22 -10.82
C LEU A 159 11.18 24.70 -10.81
N SER A 160 10.61 24.91 -9.61
CA SER A 160 9.22 25.36 -9.50
C SER A 160 9.00 26.74 -10.07
N GLN A 161 9.96 27.66 -9.89
CA GLN A 161 9.92 28.99 -10.49
C GLN A 161 9.92 28.94 -12.02
N ALA A 162 10.81 28.13 -12.60
CA ALA A 162 10.91 27.98 -14.04
C ALA A 162 9.65 27.35 -14.66
N ILE A 163 9.07 26.36 -14.02
CA ILE A 163 7.80 25.77 -14.46
C ILE A 163 6.68 26.80 -14.40
N TYR A 164 6.60 27.59 -13.32
CA TYR A 164 5.61 28.65 -13.16
C TYR A 164 5.75 29.71 -14.25
N GLU A 165 6.95 30.23 -14.51
CA GLU A 165 7.23 31.25 -15.53
C GLU A 165 6.95 30.73 -16.95
N ALA A 166 7.12 29.41 -17.17
CA ALA A 166 6.71 28.77 -18.42
C ALA A 166 5.17 28.66 -18.60
N GLY A 167 4.40 28.94 -17.54
CA GLY A 167 2.93 28.80 -17.50
C GLY A 167 2.47 27.41 -17.10
N GLY A 168 3.37 26.59 -16.54
CA GLY A 168 3.07 25.24 -16.08
C GLY A 168 2.55 25.21 -14.64
N LEU A 169 1.69 24.23 -14.35
CA LEU A 169 1.25 23.87 -13.01
C LEU A 169 1.83 22.52 -12.62
N ILE A 170 2.52 22.46 -11.48
CA ILE A 170 3.04 21.20 -10.94
C ILE A 170 1.88 20.38 -10.33
N VAL A 171 1.70 19.17 -10.82
CA VAL A 171 0.71 18.19 -10.32
C VAL A 171 1.33 17.32 -9.23
N SER A 172 2.54 16.85 -9.46
CA SER A 172 3.27 16.01 -8.49
C SER A 172 4.78 16.16 -8.66
N VAL A 173 5.51 15.90 -7.57
CA VAL A 173 6.98 15.84 -7.55
C VAL A 173 7.41 14.65 -6.70
N GLY A 174 8.24 13.79 -7.25
CA GLY A 174 8.96 12.74 -6.54
C GLY A 174 10.46 12.98 -6.67
N SER A 175 11.20 12.69 -5.60
CA SER A 175 12.67 12.83 -5.59
C SER A 175 13.31 11.51 -5.19
N LEU A 176 14.29 11.08 -5.97
CA LEU A 176 15.09 9.89 -5.71
C LEU A 176 16.57 10.29 -5.64
N ASP A 177 17.23 9.98 -4.52
CA ASP A 177 18.67 10.21 -4.40
C ASP A 177 19.44 9.14 -5.19
N LYS A 178 20.41 9.56 -5.99
CA LYS A 178 21.40 8.66 -6.58
C LYS A 178 22.65 8.66 -5.69
N GLU A 179 23.01 7.50 -5.19
CA GLU A 179 24.09 7.33 -4.21
C GLU A 179 25.49 7.76 -4.72
N SER A 180 25.71 7.97 -6.04
CA SER A 180 27.06 8.02 -6.59
C SER A 180 27.58 9.37 -7.08
N ASP A 181 26.75 10.41 -7.38
CA ASP A 181 27.23 11.53 -8.20
C ASP A 181 26.83 12.94 -7.74
N ASN A 182 26.48 13.16 -6.49
CA ASN A 182 25.94 14.46 -6.06
C ASN A 182 24.78 14.96 -6.97
N GLN A 183 24.06 14.02 -7.55
CA GLN A 183 22.92 14.25 -8.43
C GLN A 183 21.68 13.58 -7.86
N ARG A 184 20.54 14.13 -8.22
CA ARG A 184 19.23 13.66 -7.81
C ARG A 184 18.36 13.47 -9.03
N GLU A 185 17.56 12.40 -9.03
CA GLU A 185 16.53 12.22 -10.04
C GLU A 185 15.21 12.77 -9.51
N LEU A 186 14.59 13.66 -10.28
CA LEU A 186 13.25 14.19 -10.02
C LEU A 186 12.28 13.65 -11.05
N ILE A 187 11.14 13.18 -10.56
CA ILE A 187 9.99 12.85 -11.39
C ILE A 187 8.96 13.95 -11.16
N VAL A 188 8.67 14.73 -12.19
CA VAL A 188 7.76 15.87 -12.09
C VAL A 188 6.63 15.69 -13.09
N LYS A 189 5.41 15.86 -12.64
CA LYS A 189 4.25 15.91 -13.53
C LYS A 189 3.74 17.35 -13.59
N VAL A 190 3.59 17.86 -14.80
CA VAL A 190 3.14 19.24 -15.06
C VAL A 190 1.97 19.26 -16.04
N ARG A 191 1.15 20.30 -15.97
CA ARG A 191 0.11 20.58 -16.94
C ARG A 191 0.11 22.07 -17.33
N GLY A 192 -0.56 22.42 -18.42
CA GLY A 192 -0.68 23.82 -18.86
C GLY A 192 0.49 24.32 -19.68
N VAL A 193 1.52 23.51 -19.92
CA VAL A 193 2.70 23.86 -20.71
C VAL A 193 3.02 22.78 -21.74
N GLY A 194 3.40 23.18 -22.96
CA GLY A 194 3.80 22.25 -24.02
C GLY A 194 5.18 21.63 -23.76
N LYS A 195 5.37 20.40 -24.26
CA LYS A 195 6.59 19.59 -24.06
C LYS A 195 7.87 20.34 -24.47
N ASP A 196 7.92 20.82 -25.71
CA ASP A 196 9.15 21.43 -26.25
C ASP A 196 9.54 22.70 -25.48
N LYS A 197 8.55 23.49 -25.06
CA LYS A 197 8.78 24.69 -24.25
C LYS A 197 9.39 24.39 -22.93
N ILE A 198 8.79 23.41 -22.17
CA ILE A 198 9.27 23.13 -20.82
C ILE A 198 10.62 22.41 -20.83
N VAL A 199 10.85 21.51 -21.79
CA VAL A 199 12.16 20.84 -21.94
C VAL A 199 13.24 21.87 -22.20
N GLY A 200 13.04 22.80 -23.16
CA GLY A 200 14.02 23.84 -23.44
C GLY A 200 14.29 24.77 -22.25
N VAL A 201 13.26 25.10 -21.45
CA VAL A 201 13.44 25.89 -20.22
C VAL A 201 14.28 25.19 -19.20
N LEU A 202 14.02 23.88 -18.97
CA LEU A 202 14.75 23.11 -17.96
C LEU A 202 16.20 22.82 -18.36
N GLU A 203 16.44 22.54 -19.64
CA GLU A 203 17.81 22.35 -20.16
C GLU A 203 18.62 23.66 -20.11
N ALA A 204 17.99 24.82 -20.38
CA ALA A 204 18.62 26.12 -20.22
C ALA A 204 19.00 26.44 -18.77
N LEU A 205 18.35 25.83 -17.78
CA LEU A 205 18.72 25.92 -16.36
C LEU A 205 19.89 24.99 -15.98
N GLY A 206 20.36 24.14 -16.90
CA GLY A 206 21.38 23.14 -16.65
C GLY A 206 20.85 21.84 -16.08
N ASP A 207 19.55 21.62 -16.08
CA ASP A 207 18.93 20.35 -15.72
C ASP A 207 18.95 19.40 -16.93
N HIS A 208 19.23 18.12 -16.72
CA HIS A 208 19.21 17.15 -17.80
C HIS A 208 17.85 16.42 -17.85
N VAL A 209 17.14 16.59 -18.98
CA VAL A 209 15.85 15.91 -19.20
C VAL A 209 16.10 14.50 -19.73
N ILE A 210 15.95 13.49 -18.85
CA ILE A 210 16.09 12.07 -19.21
C ILE A 210 14.90 11.61 -20.05
N ASP A 211 13.71 12.01 -19.66
CA ASP A 211 12.45 11.60 -20.31
C ASP A 211 11.39 12.68 -20.19
N ALA A 212 10.60 12.86 -21.25
CA ALA A 212 9.46 13.76 -21.29
C ALA A 212 8.34 13.13 -22.13
N ARG A 213 7.23 12.74 -21.48
CA ARG A 213 6.10 12.09 -22.14
C ARG A 213 4.76 12.59 -21.64
N GLU A 214 3.78 12.68 -22.53
CA GLU A 214 2.38 12.91 -22.16
C GLU A 214 1.77 11.61 -21.56
N VAL A 215 0.99 11.76 -20.50
CA VAL A 215 0.35 10.66 -19.76
C VAL A 215 -1.07 11.04 -19.36
#